data_209f815b9b69fbd90e9015175c0b5a0a
#
_entry.id   209f815b9b69fbd90e9015175c0b5a0a
#
_cell.length_a   1.000
_cell.length_b   1.000
_cell.length_c   1.000
_cell.angle_alpha   90.00
_cell.angle_beta   90.00
_cell.angle_gamma   90.00
#
_symmetry.space_group_name_H-M   'P 1'
#
loop_
_entity.id
_entity.type
_entity.pdbx_description
1 polymer ?
#
loop_
_entity_poly.entity_id
_entity_poly.type
_entity_poly.pdbx_seq_one_letter_code
_entity_poly.pdbx_strand_id
1 'polypeptide(L)'
;VSKDGTNALSNETVGAAKSDPAAKWILNTSDGSTYQLLNAATKTNLDVDNSGTTVGTKVGLWQSPSGTSPSANQTWTLRNVTPTSQKTVNVQTAVNEKAVLPVEVTLYYTWGEGKATVANWDTSKVDVAKEGAYEATATAADVYGNEFNVTATVYVGALTVSDPVSATVLAGTSASEAKAALEAAPVYLHVKASPAFEGDAAKVTWNFDGLDTKLADA
;
A
#
# COMPACT_ATOMS: atom_id res chain seq x y z
N VAL A 1 28.51 9.22 -9.24
CA VAL A 1 29.38 10.33 -8.79
C VAL A 1 29.66 11.21 -10.00
N SER A 2 29.63 12.51 -9.82
CA SER A 2 29.93 13.48 -10.87
C SER A 2 31.38 13.37 -11.33
N LYS A 3 31.59 13.35 -12.66
CA LYS A 3 32.94 13.33 -13.27
C LYS A 3 33.63 14.70 -13.24
N ASP A 4 32.94 15.75 -12.85
CA ASP A 4 33.40 17.13 -12.87
C ASP A 4 34.00 17.60 -11.54
N GLY A 5 34.19 16.71 -10.59
CA GLY A 5 34.75 17.03 -9.28
C GLY A 5 33.79 17.75 -8.31
N THR A 6 32.52 17.91 -8.71
CA THR A 6 31.48 18.36 -7.78
C THR A 6 31.08 17.20 -6.86
N ASN A 7 30.57 17.49 -5.67
CA ASN A 7 30.06 16.48 -4.76
C ASN A 7 28.66 15.96 -5.14
N ALA A 8 28.23 16.16 -6.40
CA ALA A 8 26.92 15.77 -6.87
C ALA A 8 26.87 14.28 -7.27
N LEU A 9 25.73 13.67 -7.05
CA LEU A 9 25.44 12.32 -7.52
C LEU A 9 24.75 12.41 -8.88
N SER A 10 25.07 11.47 -9.78
CA SER A 10 24.41 11.32 -11.07
C SER A 10 23.98 9.87 -11.28
N ASN A 11 22.91 9.68 -12.05
CA ASN A 11 22.47 8.37 -12.47
C ASN A 11 23.35 7.87 -13.63
N GLU A 12 23.59 6.56 -13.66
CA GLU A 12 24.31 5.89 -14.71
C GLU A 12 23.61 4.58 -15.04
N THR A 13 23.72 4.13 -16.29
CA THR A 13 23.20 2.81 -16.67
C THR A 13 23.99 1.70 -15.95
N VAL A 14 23.32 0.59 -15.65
CA VAL A 14 23.97 -0.57 -14.99
C VAL A 14 25.18 -1.06 -15.80
N GLY A 15 25.11 -1.00 -17.13
CA GLY A 15 26.21 -1.42 -18.02
C GLY A 15 27.45 -0.53 -17.84
N ALA A 16 27.28 0.79 -17.85
CA ALA A 16 28.34 1.76 -17.66
C ALA A 16 28.92 1.70 -16.23
N ALA A 17 28.05 1.60 -15.23
CA ALA A 17 28.43 1.52 -13.82
C ALA A 17 29.34 0.34 -13.47
N LYS A 18 29.23 -0.79 -14.18
CA LYS A 18 30.09 -1.97 -13.98
C LYS A 18 31.58 -1.67 -14.18
N SER A 19 31.90 -0.79 -15.10
CA SER A 19 33.29 -0.42 -15.43
C SER A 19 33.73 0.92 -14.84
N ASP A 20 32.82 1.73 -14.29
CA ASP A 20 33.15 3.02 -13.69
C ASP A 20 33.57 2.86 -12.22
N PRO A 21 34.82 3.21 -11.87
CA PRO A 21 35.26 3.22 -10.47
C PRO A 21 34.42 4.17 -9.58
N ALA A 22 33.89 5.26 -10.16
CA ALA A 22 33.08 6.23 -9.45
C ALA A 22 31.67 5.69 -9.09
N ALA A 23 31.23 4.62 -9.72
CA ALA A 23 29.99 3.92 -9.39
C ALA A 23 30.16 2.85 -8.29
N LYS A 24 31.39 2.63 -7.81
CA LYS A 24 31.68 1.61 -6.77
C LYS A 24 31.65 2.21 -5.40
N TRP A 25 31.03 1.47 -4.48
CA TRP A 25 30.88 1.86 -3.08
C TRP A 25 31.39 0.78 -2.14
N ILE A 26 32.03 1.21 -1.07
CA ILE A 26 32.47 0.35 0.02
C ILE A 26 31.49 0.56 1.16
N LEU A 27 30.92 -0.54 1.64
CA LEU A 27 30.01 -0.54 2.79
C LEU A 27 30.81 -0.81 4.05
N ASN A 28 30.92 0.19 4.92
CA ASN A 28 31.57 0.07 6.21
C ASN A 28 30.50 0.04 7.31
N THR A 29 30.63 -0.91 8.23
CA THR A 29 29.75 -1.02 9.39
C THR A 29 30.54 -1.44 10.60
N SER A 30 30.13 -0.99 11.78
CA SER A 30 30.67 -1.42 13.06
C SER A 30 29.67 -2.27 13.85
N ASP A 31 28.40 -2.22 13.51
CA ASP A 31 27.29 -2.84 14.24
C ASP A 31 26.44 -3.81 13.38
N GLY A 32 26.73 -3.93 12.08
CA GLY A 32 25.99 -4.78 11.15
C GLY A 32 24.58 -4.26 10.80
N SER A 33 24.13 -3.13 11.35
CA SER A 33 22.80 -2.56 11.17
C SER A 33 22.81 -1.20 10.48
N THR A 34 23.83 -0.41 10.73
CA THR A 34 24.05 0.89 10.11
C THR A 34 25.35 0.89 9.31
N TYR A 35 25.36 1.65 8.22
CA TYR A 35 26.43 1.62 7.23
C TYR A 35 26.88 3.03 6.86
N GLN A 36 28.18 3.18 6.64
CA GLN A 36 28.73 4.25 5.84
C GLN A 36 28.91 3.76 4.40
N LEU A 37 28.54 4.59 3.43
CA LEU A 37 28.73 4.32 2.02
C LEU A 37 29.91 5.18 1.53
N LEU A 38 31.09 4.58 1.47
CA LEU A 38 32.32 5.23 1.00
C LEU A 38 32.46 5.03 -0.51
N ASN A 39 32.50 6.11 -1.28
CA ASN A 39 32.78 6.00 -2.69
C ASN A 39 34.22 5.55 -2.92
N ALA A 40 34.41 4.49 -3.71
CA ALA A 40 35.70 3.87 -3.90
C ALA A 40 36.72 4.75 -4.64
N ALA A 41 36.25 5.65 -5.52
CA ALA A 41 37.11 6.55 -6.30
C ALA A 41 37.53 7.79 -5.52
N THR A 42 36.55 8.49 -4.94
CA THR A 42 36.76 9.79 -4.28
C THR A 42 37.19 9.69 -2.82
N LYS A 43 36.99 8.52 -2.19
CA LYS A 43 37.20 8.30 -0.76
C LYS A 43 36.40 9.22 0.15
N THR A 44 35.21 9.61 -0.34
CA THR A 44 34.24 10.43 0.38
C THR A 44 32.97 9.61 0.67
N ASN A 45 32.26 9.95 1.73
CA ASN A 45 31.04 9.26 2.13
C ASN A 45 29.79 9.86 1.47
N LEU A 46 28.78 9.03 1.28
CA LEU A 46 27.44 9.49 0.99
C LEU A 46 26.92 10.30 2.19
N ASP A 47 26.43 11.49 1.93
CA ASP A 47 26.16 12.52 2.94
C ASP A 47 24.86 13.25 2.66
N VAL A 48 24.07 13.48 3.71
CA VAL A 48 22.90 14.38 3.65
C VAL A 48 23.38 15.80 3.98
N ASP A 49 23.27 16.70 3.02
CA ASP A 49 23.78 18.07 3.11
C ASP A 49 23.29 18.78 4.38
N ASN A 50 24.25 19.32 5.14
CA ASN A 50 24.03 20.03 6.40
C ASN A 50 23.13 19.29 7.42
N SER A 51 23.13 17.96 7.42
CA SER A 51 22.27 17.14 8.28
C SER A 51 20.78 17.47 8.16
N GLY A 52 20.35 17.93 7.00
CA GLY A 52 18.96 18.35 6.76
C GLY A 52 17.98 17.19 6.89
N THR A 53 16.83 17.48 7.51
CA THR A 53 15.74 16.49 7.73
C THR A 53 14.51 16.75 6.86
N THR A 54 14.55 17.82 6.07
CA THR A 54 13.42 18.23 5.21
C THR A 54 13.43 17.43 3.91
N VAL A 55 12.25 17.04 3.44
CA VAL A 55 12.08 16.42 2.13
C VAL A 55 12.67 17.32 1.03
N GLY A 56 13.51 16.73 0.17
CA GLY A 56 14.23 17.48 -0.87
C GLY A 56 15.64 17.96 -0.45
N THR A 57 16.08 17.68 0.79
CA THR A 57 17.49 17.91 1.18
C THR A 57 18.41 17.14 0.24
N LYS A 58 19.44 17.80 -0.24
CA LYS A 58 20.41 17.20 -1.17
C LYS A 58 21.19 16.08 -0.49
N VAL A 59 21.47 15.05 -1.28
CA VAL A 59 22.40 13.98 -0.91
C VAL A 59 23.59 14.09 -1.85
N GLY A 60 24.79 14.09 -1.29
CA GLY A 60 26.02 14.27 -2.03
C GLY A 60 27.16 13.46 -1.46
N LEU A 61 28.37 13.93 -1.67
CA LEU A 61 29.60 13.32 -1.15
C LEU A 61 30.31 14.30 -0.22
N TRP A 62 30.74 13.82 0.95
CA TRP A 62 31.49 14.62 1.88
C TRP A 62 32.61 13.83 2.56
N GLN A 63 33.67 14.49 2.95
CA GLN A 63 34.75 13.85 3.69
C GLN A 63 34.27 13.47 5.10
N SER A 64 34.62 12.27 5.54
CA SER A 64 34.53 11.98 6.98
C SER A 64 35.62 12.73 7.72
N PRO A 65 35.33 13.35 8.86
CA PRO A 65 36.37 13.81 9.77
C PRO A 65 37.27 12.64 10.14
N SER A 66 38.57 12.75 9.88
CA SER A 66 39.52 11.70 10.22
C SER A 66 39.52 11.42 11.74
N GLY A 67 39.29 10.17 12.12
CA GLY A 67 39.40 9.72 13.51
C GLY A 67 38.15 9.91 14.37
N THR A 68 37.02 10.30 13.84
CA THR A 68 35.72 10.40 14.55
C THR A 68 34.76 9.32 14.08
N SER A 69 33.82 8.95 14.96
CA SER A 69 32.64 8.16 14.56
C SER A 69 31.90 8.83 13.40
N PRO A 70 31.31 8.07 12.49
CA PRO A 70 30.52 8.64 11.41
C PRO A 70 29.47 9.60 11.94
N SER A 71 29.31 10.74 11.28
CA SER A 71 28.23 11.68 11.62
C SER A 71 26.88 11.06 11.23
N ALA A 72 25.82 11.44 11.93
CA ALA A 72 24.49 10.89 11.72
C ALA A 72 24.00 11.08 10.26
N ASN A 73 24.39 12.15 9.60
CA ASN A 73 24.07 12.45 8.20
C ASN A 73 24.87 11.64 7.17
N GLN A 74 25.80 10.80 7.62
CA GLN A 74 26.58 9.85 6.80
C GLN A 74 26.29 8.39 7.18
N THR A 75 25.31 8.18 8.06
CA THR A 75 24.93 6.85 8.54
C THR A 75 23.63 6.42 7.88
N TRP A 76 23.63 5.25 7.26
CA TRP A 76 22.57 4.73 6.44
C TRP A 76 22.10 3.37 6.93
N THR A 77 20.80 3.12 6.85
CA THR A 77 20.24 1.79 7.04
C THR A 77 19.93 1.19 5.67
N LEU A 78 20.40 -0.01 5.41
CA LEU A 78 20.12 -0.75 4.18
C LEU A 78 18.89 -1.64 4.42
N ARG A 79 17.95 -1.60 3.49
CA ARG A 79 16.73 -2.42 3.53
C ARG A 79 16.68 -3.30 2.29
N ASN A 80 16.28 -4.55 2.48
CA ASN A 80 15.94 -5.41 1.36
C ASN A 80 14.56 -4.96 0.84
N VAL A 81 14.53 -4.48 -0.40
CA VAL A 81 13.30 -4.00 -1.05
C VAL A 81 12.63 -5.07 -1.92
N THR A 82 13.05 -6.32 -1.83
CA THR A 82 12.37 -7.44 -2.51
C THR A 82 11.10 -7.80 -1.74
N PRO A 83 9.92 -7.80 -2.39
CA PRO A 83 8.68 -8.23 -1.76
C PRO A 83 8.75 -9.71 -1.35
N THR A 84 8.15 -10.06 -0.23
CA THR A 84 8.07 -11.44 0.30
C THR A 84 6.71 -12.07 0.09
N SER A 85 5.65 -11.27 0.12
CA SER A 85 4.26 -11.68 -0.09
C SER A 85 3.37 -10.48 -0.40
N GLN A 86 2.09 -10.75 -0.65
CA GLN A 86 1.06 -9.73 -0.80
C GLN A 86 0.05 -9.77 0.34
N LYS A 87 -0.64 -8.67 0.59
CA LYS A 87 -1.87 -8.64 1.39
C LYS A 87 -2.99 -9.30 0.60
N THR A 88 -3.83 -10.09 1.27
CA THR A 88 -5.00 -10.73 0.65
C THR A 88 -5.86 -9.69 -0.06
N VAL A 89 -6.22 -9.99 -1.31
CA VAL A 89 -7.14 -9.19 -2.11
C VAL A 89 -8.39 -10.01 -2.36
N ASN A 90 -9.51 -9.54 -1.82
CA ASN A 90 -10.83 -10.11 -2.04
C ASN A 90 -11.70 -9.08 -2.73
N VAL A 91 -12.43 -9.52 -3.75
CA VAL A 91 -13.35 -8.71 -4.54
C VAL A 91 -14.67 -9.47 -4.69
N GLN A 92 -15.77 -8.78 -4.72
CA GLN A 92 -17.09 -9.40 -4.96
C GLN A 92 -17.79 -8.74 -6.14
N THR A 93 -18.63 -9.51 -6.80
CA THR A 93 -19.50 -9.03 -7.87
C THR A 93 -20.81 -9.84 -7.93
N ALA A 94 -21.86 -9.21 -8.42
CA ALA A 94 -23.10 -9.94 -8.71
C ALA A 94 -22.92 -10.86 -9.92
N VAL A 95 -23.79 -11.86 -10.02
CA VAL A 95 -23.84 -12.74 -11.21
C VAL A 95 -24.09 -11.91 -12.46
N ASN A 96 -23.35 -12.17 -13.52
CA ASN A 96 -23.32 -11.45 -14.80
C ASN A 96 -22.79 -10.01 -14.74
N GLU A 97 -22.24 -9.59 -13.61
CA GLU A 97 -21.59 -8.27 -13.46
C GLU A 97 -20.07 -8.41 -13.49
N LYS A 98 -19.40 -7.40 -14.05
CA LYS A 98 -17.95 -7.38 -14.12
C LYS A 98 -17.36 -7.05 -12.74
N ALA A 99 -16.43 -7.88 -12.26
CA ALA A 99 -15.68 -7.59 -11.05
C ALA A 99 -14.77 -6.35 -11.22
N VAL A 100 -14.78 -5.47 -10.22
CA VAL A 100 -13.89 -4.30 -10.16
C VAL A 100 -12.67 -4.67 -9.31
N LEU A 101 -11.55 -4.94 -9.97
CA LEU A 101 -10.30 -5.31 -9.32
C LEU A 101 -9.45 -4.06 -9.03
N PRO A 102 -8.69 -4.03 -7.92
CA PRO A 102 -7.94 -2.85 -7.53
C PRO A 102 -6.75 -2.60 -8.48
N VAL A 103 -6.46 -1.33 -8.74
CA VAL A 103 -5.27 -0.90 -9.50
C VAL A 103 -4.01 -0.81 -8.63
N GLU A 104 -4.16 -0.98 -7.32
CA GLU A 104 -3.08 -0.95 -6.35
C GLU A 104 -3.26 -2.08 -5.35
N VAL A 105 -2.17 -2.76 -5.01
CA VAL A 105 -2.12 -3.80 -3.99
C VAL A 105 -1.06 -3.48 -2.94
N THR A 106 -1.19 -4.08 -1.76
CA THR A 106 -0.18 -3.97 -0.71
C THR A 106 0.73 -5.19 -0.76
N LEU A 107 2.04 -4.94 -0.82
CA LEU A 107 3.08 -5.95 -0.71
C LEU A 107 3.75 -5.89 0.66
N TYR A 108 4.16 -7.03 1.16
CA TYR A 108 4.94 -7.14 2.40
C TYR A 108 6.43 -7.29 2.07
N TYR A 109 7.22 -6.58 2.84
CA TYR A 109 8.68 -6.61 2.82
C TYR A 109 9.18 -7.01 4.20
N THR A 110 10.45 -7.36 4.33
CA THR A 110 11.04 -7.70 5.64
C THR A 110 10.99 -6.55 6.66
N TRP A 111 10.74 -5.32 6.21
CA TRP A 111 10.70 -4.11 7.03
C TRP A 111 9.29 -3.48 7.16
N GLY A 112 8.27 -4.02 6.52
CA GLY A 112 6.90 -3.49 6.59
C GLY A 112 6.12 -3.64 5.30
N GLU A 113 5.15 -2.79 5.09
CA GLU A 113 4.25 -2.77 3.94
C GLU A 113 4.66 -1.70 2.93
N GLY A 114 4.39 -1.96 1.66
CA GLY A 114 4.51 -1.00 0.57
C GLY A 114 3.40 -1.20 -0.46
N LYS A 115 3.21 -0.19 -1.32
CA LYS A 115 2.22 -0.21 -2.39
C LYS A 115 2.86 -0.61 -3.71
N ALA A 116 2.09 -1.34 -4.53
CA ALA A 116 2.48 -1.70 -5.87
C ALA A 116 1.29 -1.52 -6.82
N THR A 117 1.57 -1.04 -8.03
CA THR A 117 0.57 -0.76 -9.05
C THR A 117 0.33 -2.00 -9.90
N VAL A 118 -0.92 -2.30 -10.18
CA VAL A 118 -1.35 -3.36 -11.09
C VAL A 118 -1.90 -2.71 -12.36
N ALA A 119 -1.26 -2.96 -13.49
CA ALA A 119 -1.70 -2.42 -14.77
C ALA A 119 -2.93 -3.16 -15.31
N ASN A 120 -2.91 -4.49 -15.29
CA ASN A 120 -3.98 -5.33 -15.80
C ASN A 120 -4.09 -6.62 -14.98
N TRP A 121 -5.32 -7.04 -14.71
CA TRP A 121 -5.64 -8.33 -14.14
C TRP A 121 -6.01 -9.33 -15.24
N ASP A 122 -5.47 -10.52 -15.18
CA ASP A 122 -5.97 -11.66 -15.93
C ASP A 122 -7.20 -12.25 -15.22
N THR A 123 -8.35 -12.08 -15.79
CA THR A 123 -9.65 -12.57 -15.30
C THR A 123 -10.18 -13.73 -16.16
N SER A 124 -9.35 -14.34 -16.99
CA SER A 124 -9.77 -15.43 -17.90
C SER A 124 -10.37 -16.64 -17.20
N LYS A 125 -10.03 -16.84 -15.91
CA LYS A 125 -10.57 -17.90 -15.06
C LYS A 125 -11.80 -17.49 -14.25
N VAL A 126 -12.23 -16.24 -14.34
CA VAL A 126 -13.39 -15.70 -13.59
C VAL A 126 -14.64 -15.89 -14.42
N ASP A 127 -15.49 -16.85 -14.03
CA ASP A 127 -16.81 -17.05 -14.67
C ASP A 127 -17.85 -16.24 -13.91
N VAL A 128 -18.13 -15.04 -14.39
CA VAL A 128 -19.14 -14.17 -13.78
C VAL A 128 -20.58 -14.65 -13.96
N ALA A 129 -20.84 -15.60 -14.87
CA ALA A 129 -22.17 -16.14 -15.07
C ALA A 129 -22.55 -17.23 -14.04
N LYS A 130 -21.58 -17.70 -13.26
CA LYS A 130 -21.75 -18.78 -12.30
C LYS A 130 -21.31 -18.36 -10.92
N GLU A 131 -22.14 -18.62 -9.93
CA GLU A 131 -21.77 -18.39 -8.53
C GLU A 131 -20.54 -19.23 -8.13
N GLY A 132 -19.64 -18.60 -7.39
CA GLY A 132 -18.41 -19.25 -6.93
C GLY A 132 -17.31 -18.29 -6.50
N ALA A 133 -16.18 -18.85 -6.13
CA ALA A 133 -14.94 -18.12 -5.87
C ALA A 133 -13.93 -18.45 -6.97
N TYR A 134 -13.38 -17.41 -7.57
CA TYR A 134 -12.48 -17.48 -8.71
C TYR A 134 -11.17 -16.76 -8.42
N GLU A 135 -10.10 -17.18 -9.05
CA GLU A 135 -8.80 -16.52 -8.95
C GLU A 135 -8.58 -15.62 -10.18
N ALA A 136 -8.23 -14.37 -9.91
CA ALA A 136 -7.63 -13.47 -10.87
C ALA A 136 -6.15 -13.28 -10.54
N THR A 137 -5.29 -13.15 -11.57
CA THR A 137 -3.85 -13.03 -11.41
C THR A 137 -3.34 -11.77 -12.11
N ALA A 138 -2.24 -11.22 -11.59
CA ALA A 138 -1.59 -10.07 -12.22
C ALA A 138 -0.11 -10.00 -11.86
N THR A 139 0.61 -9.11 -12.55
CA THR A 139 1.92 -8.64 -12.11
C THR A 139 1.77 -7.23 -11.57
N ALA A 140 2.24 -7.00 -10.35
CA ALA A 140 2.28 -5.71 -9.70
C ALA A 140 3.72 -5.16 -9.73
N ALA A 141 3.88 -3.87 -9.98
CA ALA A 141 5.16 -3.17 -9.96
C ALA A 141 5.22 -2.21 -8.77
N ASP A 142 6.26 -2.33 -7.94
CA ASP A 142 6.47 -1.44 -6.80
C ASP A 142 7.30 -0.20 -7.16
N VAL A 143 7.45 0.71 -6.21
CA VAL A 143 8.23 1.95 -6.41
C VAL A 143 9.74 1.72 -6.54
N TYR A 144 10.22 0.51 -6.23
CA TYR A 144 11.62 0.12 -6.33
C TYR A 144 11.95 -0.56 -7.67
N GLY A 145 10.94 -0.76 -8.53
CA GLY A 145 11.08 -1.41 -9.83
C GLY A 145 11.04 -2.94 -9.76
N ASN A 146 10.59 -3.52 -8.64
CA ASN A 146 10.37 -4.96 -8.58
C ASN A 146 9.00 -5.30 -9.18
N GLU A 147 8.96 -6.42 -9.89
CA GLU A 147 7.73 -7.05 -10.35
C GLU A 147 7.41 -8.24 -9.43
N PHE A 148 6.16 -8.35 -9.01
CA PHE A 148 5.68 -9.40 -8.14
C PHE A 148 4.35 -9.94 -8.65
N ASN A 149 4.23 -11.27 -8.74
CA ASN A 149 2.98 -11.92 -9.12
C ASN A 149 1.99 -11.83 -7.96
N VAL A 150 0.82 -11.28 -8.24
CA VAL A 150 -0.25 -11.06 -7.26
C VAL A 150 -1.52 -11.80 -7.68
N THR A 151 -2.30 -12.17 -6.69
CA THR A 151 -3.58 -12.86 -6.88
C THR A 151 -4.71 -12.12 -6.17
N ALA A 152 -5.91 -12.22 -6.71
CA ALA A 152 -7.14 -11.78 -6.07
C ALA A 152 -8.18 -12.89 -6.12
N THR A 153 -8.94 -13.05 -5.04
CA THR A 153 -10.12 -13.90 -5.04
C THR A 153 -11.34 -13.08 -5.41
N VAL A 154 -12.03 -13.49 -6.47
CA VAL A 154 -13.27 -12.88 -6.94
C VAL A 154 -14.43 -13.76 -6.53
N TYR A 155 -15.29 -13.26 -5.66
CA TYR A 155 -16.52 -13.92 -5.25
C TYR A 155 -17.66 -13.45 -6.14
N VAL A 156 -18.27 -14.37 -6.88
CA VAL A 156 -19.43 -14.14 -7.76
C VAL A 156 -20.67 -14.74 -7.11
N GLY A 157 -21.73 -13.99 -6.97
CA GLY A 157 -22.96 -14.52 -6.40
C GLY A 157 -24.02 -13.43 -6.13
N ALA A 158 -25.14 -13.87 -5.54
CA ALA A 158 -26.18 -12.94 -5.09
C ALA A 158 -25.65 -12.07 -3.96
N LEU A 159 -25.77 -10.76 -4.14
CA LEU A 159 -25.42 -9.79 -3.10
C LEU A 159 -26.53 -9.74 -2.05
N THR A 160 -26.15 -9.84 -0.80
CA THR A 160 -27.07 -9.77 0.35
C THR A 160 -26.55 -8.77 1.37
N VAL A 161 -27.43 -8.21 2.18
CA VAL A 161 -27.03 -7.42 3.35
C VAL A 161 -26.46 -8.38 4.41
N SER A 162 -25.26 -8.09 4.89
CA SER A 162 -24.56 -8.98 5.84
C SER A 162 -25.23 -9.05 7.20
N ASP A 163 -25.58 -7.88 7.72
CA ASP A 163 -26.14 -7.72 9.06
C ASP A 163 -27.30 -6.75 9.03
N PRO A 164 -28.28 -6.91 9.94
CA PRO A 164 -29.31 -5.88 10.11
C PRO A 164 -28.66 -4.54 10.44
N VAL A 165 -28.97 -3.53 9.65
CA VAL A 165 -28.51 -2.17 9.96
C VAL A 165 -29.37 -1.61 11.07
N SER A 166 -28.74 -1.14 12.12
CA SER A 166 -29.42 -0.54 13.26
C SER A 166 -28.81 0.81 13.62
N ALA A 167 -29.63 1.71 14.08
CA ALA A 167 -29.18 2.95 14.72
C ALA A 167 -29.88 3.08 16.07
N THR A 168 -29.13 3.53 17.08
CA THR A 168 -29.68 3.80 18.40
C THR A 168 -29.93 5.28 18.53
N VAL A 169 -31.13 5.65 18.89
CA VAL A 169 -31.52 7.03 19.16
C VAL A 169 -32.12 7.15 20.58
N LEU A 170 -32.05 8.34 21.18
CA LEU A 170 -32.67 8.58 22.46
C LEU A 170 -34.21 8.57 22.34
N ALA A 171 -34.86 8.11 23.36
CA ALA A 171 -36.30 8.16 23.44
C ALA A 171 -36.81 9.61 23.35
N GLY A 172 -37.85 9.82 22.55
CA GLY A 172 -38.36 11.16 22.23
C GLY A 172 -37.60 11.89 21.10
N THR A 173 -36.58 11.28 20.52
CA THR A 173 -35.96 11.78 19.29
C THR A 173 -37.00 11.95 18.18
N SER A 174 -36.95 13.05 17.44
CA SER A 174 -37.87 13.27 16.31
C SER A 174 -37.69 12.21 15.24
N ALA A 175 -38.74 11.90 14.49
CA ALA A 175 -38.70 10.97 13.40
C ALA A 175 -37.64 11.38 12.35
N SER A 176 -37.42 12.68 12.13
CA SER A 176 -36.39 13.18 11.21
C SER A 176 -34.96 12.89 11.69
N GLU A 177 -34.69 12.99 12.99
CA GLU A 177 -33.38 12.69 13.55
C GLU A 177 -33.12 11.17 13.58
N ALA A 178 -34.12 10.36 13.92
CA ALA A 178 -34.02 8.91 13.84
C ALA A 178 -33.77 8.43 12.40
N LYS A 179 -34.44 9.06 11.44
CA LYS A 179 -34.22 8.86 10.02
C LYS A 179 -32.79 9.17 9.60
N ALA A 180 -32.29 10.35 9.99
CA ALA A 180 -30.91 10.76 9.68
C ALA A 180 -29.88 9.80 10.29
N ALA A 181 -30.13 9.26 11.49
CA ALA A 181 -29.25 8.27 12.12
C ALA A 181 -29.20 6.95 11.34
N LEU A 182 -30.33 6.48 10.81
CA LEU A 182 -30.36 5.29 9.95
C LEU A 182 -29.72 5.55 8.57
N GLU A 183 -29.94 6.72 7.99
CA GLU A 183 -29.33 7.11 6.70
C GLU A 183 -27.81 7.28 6.81
N ALA A 184 -27.31 7.62 7.97
CA ALA A 184 -25.86 7.73 8.24
C ALA A 184 -25.19 6.36 8.51
N ALA A 185 -25.97 5.32 8.84
CA ALA A 185 -25.44 4.00 9.09
C ALA A 185 -25.03 3.33 7.78
N PRO A 186 -23.77 2.86 7.63
CA PRO A 186 -23.33 2.22 6.41
C PRO A 186 -24.02 0.87 6.22
N VAL A 187 -24.45 0.61 4.99
CA VAL A 187 -24.97 -0.71 4.59
C VAL A 187 -23.95 -1.38 3.73
N TYR A 188 -23.52 -2.56 4.13
CA TYR A 188 -22.55 -3.35 3.39
C TYR A 188 -23.25 -4.53 2.71
N LEU A 189 -22.93 -4.73 1.44
CA LEU A 189 -23.38 -5.88 0.67
C LEU A 189 -22.23 -6.89 0.56
N HIS A 190 -22.54 -8.16 0.65
CA HIS A 190 -21.58 -9.22 0.36
C HIS A 190 -22.24 -10.37 -0.41
N VAL A 191 -21.42 -11.13 -1.11
CA VAL A 191 -21.85 -12.38 -1.72
C VAL A 191 -22.06 -13.42 -0.63
N LYS A 192 -23.22 -14.06 -0.59
CA LYS A 192 -23.64 -15.02 0.43
C LYS A 192 -22.63 -16.15 0.68
N ALA A 193 -21.89 -16.54 -0.35
CA ALA A 193 -20.88 -17.62 -0.27
C ALA A 193 -19.48 -17.12 0.09
N SER A 194 -19.26 -15.82 0.25
CA SER A 194 -17.94 -15.29 0.59
C SER A 194 -17.69 -15.36 2.08
N PRO A 195 -16.43 -15.59 2.52
CA PRO A 195 -16.07 -15.33 3.90
C PRO A 195 -16.34 -13.86 4.21
N ALA A 196 -16.67 -13.55 5.47
CA ALA A 196 -16.92 -12.18 5.89
C ALA A 196 -15.66 -11.31 5.61
N PHE A 197 -15.75 -10.41 4.67
CA PHE A 197 -14.81 -9.32 4.49
C PHE A 197 -15.61 -8.03 4.45
N GLU A 198 -14.99 -6.90 4.75
CA GLU A 198 -15.65 -5.61 4.64
C GLU A 198 -16.14 -5.45 3.19
N GLY A 199 -17.45 -5.52 3.02
CA GLY A 199 -18.10 -5.37 1.73
C GLY A 199 -18.09 -3.92 1.27
N ASP A 200 -18.41 -3.70 0.03
CA ASP A 200 -18.58 -2.35 -0.50
C ASP A 200 -19.82 -1.70 0.11
N ALA A 201 -19.67 -0.42 0.53
CA ALA A 201 -20.80 0.36 1.01
C ALA A 201 -21.82 0.54 -0.12
N ALA A 202 -23.08 0.19 0.15
CA ALA A 202 -24.15 0.31 -0.80
C ALA A 202 -24.94 1.61 -0.61
N LYS A 203 -25.36 2.21 -1.72
CA LYS A 203 -26.42 3.23 -1.68
C LYS A 203 -27.76 2.53 -1.45
N VAL A 204 -28.42 2.86 -0.34
CA VAL A 204 -29.75 2.34 -0.01
C VAL A 204 -30.77 3.45 0.04
N THR A 205 -32.00 3.12 -0.32
CA THR A 205 -33.18 3.96 -0.08
C THR A 205 -33.98 3.34 1.05
N TRP A 206 -34.14 4.07 2.12
CA TRP A 206 -34.88 3.61 3.26
C TRP A 206 -36.37 3.93 3.11
N ASN A 207 -37.24 2.95 3.41
CA ASN A 207 -38.64 3.19 3.63
C ASN A 207 -38.87 3.38 5.14
N PHE A 208 -39.41 4.54 5.50
CA PHE A 208 -39.69 4.91 6.89
C PHE A 208 -41.19 4.82 7.25
N ASP A 209 -42.00 4.18 6.39
CA ASP A 209 -43.40 3.95 6.68
C ASP A 209 -43.51 3.09 7.97
N GLY A 210 -44.21 3.62 8.95
CA GLY A 210 -44.35 2.94 10.26
C GLY A 210 -43.23 3.16 11.27
N LEU A 211 -42.25 4.06 10.97
CA LEU A 211 -41.26 4.43 11.99
C LEU A 211 -41.95 5.12 13.18
N ASP A 212 -41.93 4.50 14.35
CA ASP A 212 -42.39 5.05 15.62
C ASP A 212 -41.21 5.29 16.54
N THR A 213 -41.02 6.53 16.98
CA THR A 213 -39.96 6.95 17.89
C THR A 213 -40.49 7.21 19.34
N LYS A 214 -41.76 6.92 19.59
CA LYS A 214 -42.31 7.02 20.91
C LYS A 214 -41.76 5.93 21.82
N LEU A 215 -41.60 6.26 23.10
CA LEU A 215 -41.37 5.23 24.11
C LEU A 215 -42.52 4.21 24.04
N ALA A 216 -42.18 2.93 23.94
CA ALA A 216 -43.11 1.91 24.32
C ALA A 216 -43.43 2.18 25.81
N ASP A 217 -44.70 2.40 26.11
CA ASP A 217 -45.15 2.49 27.50
C ASP A 217 -44.67 1.24 28.24
N ALA A 218 -43.87 1.45 29.28
CA ALA A 218 -43.29 0.38 30.13
C ALA A 218 -44.36 -0.29 31.01
#